data_3d3b134f7bb38950740373e6d29f25c4
#
_entry.id   3d3b134f7bb38950740373e6d29f25c4
#
_cell.length_a   1.000
_cell.length_b   1.000
_cell.length_c   1.000
_cell.angle_alpha   90.00
_cell.angle_beta   90.00
_cell.angle_gamma   90.00
#
_symmetry.space_group_name_H-M   'P 1'
#
loop_
_entity.id
_entity.type
_entity.pdbx_description
1 polymer ?
#
loop_
_entity_poly.entity_id
_entity_poly.type
_entity_poly.pdbx_seq_one_letter_code
_entity_poly.pdbx_strand_id
1 'polypeptide(L)'
;MQRTTDFSSYRGAQPDQGFCEWLRYSSGPLWKTMVGHRFTRDMATDRLLPDAFVRYLRYEHAFVRSAVEIFARALILAPTVDDRAHMVAVLQGLVGEQENYFQNRFTTMGLPPQPLSERELPDRALALSEGALAIAARGTFEEIMSAMLAAEWMYHDWCTAAHAARPRLAGPAEWIALHVAPGFADQVAWAKRRIDALGPSLDSAHQARCADNFARMLRLEIGFHDAPYESSGSSGTAV
;
A
#
# COMPACT_ATOMS: atom_id res chain seq x y z
N MET A 1 -8.42 -3.27 24.40
CA MET A 1 -9.00 -2.69 23.14
C MET A 1 -9.35 -1.24 23.42
N GLN A 2 -8.56 -0.28 22.98
CA GLN A 2 -8.96 1.13 23.01
C GLN A 2 -10.19 1.29 22.11
N ARG A 3 -11.29 1.86 22.65
CA ARG A 3 -12.45 2.22 21.82
C ARG A 3 -11.98 3.25 20.81
N THR A 4 -12.10 2.94 19.54
CA THR A 4 -11.87 3.90 18.45
C THR A 4 -12.84 5.05 18.64
N THR A 5 -12.34 6.27 18.77
CA THR A 5 -13.17 7.48 18.82
C THR A 5 -13.92 7.57 17.50
N ASP A 6 -15.26 7.70 17.51
CA ASP A 6 -16.03 7.89 16.28
C ASP A 6 -15.65 9.20 15.58
N PHE A 7 -15.96 9.28 14.27
CA PHE A 7 -15.54 10.43 13.45
C PHE A 7 -16.15 11.76 13.95
N SER A 8 -17.40 11.74 14.42
CA SER A 8 -18.06 12.95 14.91
C SER A 8 -17.36 13.51 16.14
N SER A 9 -17.03 12.65 17.10
CA SER A 9 -16.26 13.01 18.29
C SER A 9 -14.84 13.48 17.97
N TYR A 10 -14.17 12.80 17.02
CA TYR A 10 -12.86 13.21 16.54
C TYR A 10 -12.90 14.61 15.91
N ARG A 11 -13.84 14.85 15.00
CA ARG A 11 -14.02 16.14 14.32
C ARG A 11 -14.39 17.26 15.29
N GLY A 12 -15.17 16.96 16.34
CA GLY A 12 -15.47 17.93 17.40
C GLY A 12 -14.22 18.39 18.16
N ALA A 13 -13.25 17.50 18.35
CA ALA A 13 -11.96 17.81 18.99
C ALA A 13 -10.89 18.37 18.04
N GLN A 14 -11.02 18.10 16.73
CA GLN A 14 -10.05 18.44 15.67
C GLN A 14 -10.80 18.97 14.43
N PRO A 15 -11.40 20.17 14.47
CA PRO A 15 -12.32 20.64 13.45
C PRO A 15 -11.68 20.85 12.07
N ASP A 16 -10.37 21.08 12.02
CA ASP A 16 -9.62 21.31 10.79
C ASP A 16 -9.11 19.99 10.13
N GLN A 17 -9.34 18.85 10.79
CA GLN A 17 -8.90 17.55 10.29
C GLN A 17 -10.02 16.85 9.50
N GLY A 18 -9.61 16.25 8.35
CA GLY A 18 -10.51 15.50 7.48
C GLY A 18 -10.75 14.06 7.93
N PHE A 19 -11.58 13.36 7.16
CA PHE A 19 -11.91 11.96 7.41
C PHE A 19 -10.68 11.05 7.24
N CYS A 20 -9.79 11.33 6.29
CA CYS A 20 -8.56 10.55 6.11
C CYS A 20 -7.62 10.67 7.32
N GLU A 21 -7.52 11.84 7.96
CA GLU A 21 -6.73 12.00 9.18
C GLU A 21 -7.35 11.23 10.36
N TRP A 22 -8.69 11.16 10.43
CA TRP A 22 -9.35 10.30 11.40
C TRP A 22 -9.07 8.81 11.16
N LEU A 23 -9.06 8.34 9.89
CA LEU A 23 -8.67 6.96 9.57
C LEU A 23 -7.26 6.65 10.08
N ARG A 24 -6.33 7.55 9.83
CA ARG A 24 -4.95 7.43 10.33
C ARG A 24 -4.89 7.44 11.86
N TYR A 25 -5.61 8.37 12.51
CA TYR A 25 -5.70 8.43 13.97
C TYR A 25 -6.28 7.14 14.55
N SER A 26 -7.36 6.63 13.96
CA SER A 26 -8.06 5.41 14.37
C SER A 26 -7.21 4.15 14.21
N SER A 27 -6.25 4.15 13.30
CA SER A 27 -5.29 3.06 13.14
C SER A 27 -4.32 2.91 14.32
N GLY A 28 -4.29 3.89 15.24
CA GLY A 28 -3.48 3.88 16.44
C GLY A 28 -1.98 3.77 16.16
N PRO A 29 -1.26 2.81 16.79
CA PRO A 29 0.18 2.69 16.61
C PRO A 29 0.60 2.12 15.25
N LEU A 30 -0.32 1.51 14.48
CA LEU A 30 0.00 0.83 13.23
C LEU A 30 0.65 1.76 12.21
N TRP A 31 0.15 3.00 12.09
CA TRP A 31 0.75 4.00 11.22
C TRP A 31 2.23 4.23 11.54
N LYS A 32 2.53 4.52 12.80
CA LYS A 32 3.91 4.74 13.26
C LYS A 32 4.79 3.50 13.09
N THR A 33 4.22 2.32 13.34
CA THR A 33 4.92 1.04 13.16
C THR A 33 5.29 0.84 11.70
N MET A 34 4.36 1.14 10.77
CA MET A 34 4.61 0.98 9.33
C MET A 34 5.63 1.98 8.80
N VAL A 35 5.43 3.28 9.01
CA VAL A 35 6.36 4.30 8.46
C VAL A 35 7.74 4.25 9.12
N GLY A 36 7.83 3.78 10.37
CA GLY A 36 9.08 3.53 11.09
C GLY A 36 9.55 2.07 11.03
N HIS A 37 9.07 1.27 10.09
CA HIS A 37 9.43 -0.13 9.96
C HIS A 37 10.93 -0.33 9.73
N ARG A 38 11.47 -1.51 10.11
CA ARG A 38 12.88 -1.84 9.85
C ARG A 38 13.22 -1.67 8.37
N PHE A 39 12.37 -2.18 7.48
CA PHE A 39 12.56 -2.10 6.03
C PHE A 39 12.72 -0.66 5.55
N THR A 40 11.83 0.25 5.97
CA THR A 40 11.88 1.66 5.56
C THR A 40 13.15 2.36 6.04
N ARG A 41 13.60 2.04 7.27
CA ARG A 41 14.88 2.55 7.80
C ARG A 41 16.10 1.98 7.07
N ASP A 42 16.08 0.68 6.78
CA ASP A 42 17.19 0.03 6.07
C ASP A 42 17.30 0.54 4.63
N MET A 43 16.16 0.82 3.96
CA MET A 43 16.12 1.50 2.66
C MET A 43 16.72 2.90 2.72
N ALA A 44 16.31 3.70 3.71
CA ALA A 44 16.74 5.10 3.86
C ALA A 44 18.23 5.25 4.23
N THR A 45 18.86 4.21 4.79
CA THR A 45 20.22 4.26 5.36
C THR A 45 21.22 3.34 4.66
N ASP A 46 20.89 2.84 3.46
CA ASP A 46 21.74 1.94 2.67
C ASP A 46 22.10 0.63 3.41
N ARG A 47 21.24 0.18 4.33
CA ARG A 47 21.46 -1.05 5.12
C ARG A 47 20.65 -2.24 4.63
N LEU A 48 19.71 -2.03 3.70
CA LEU A 48 18.96 -3.13 3.14
C LEU A 48 19.87 -4.03 2.32
N LEU A 49 19.90 -5.32 2.66
CA LEU A 49 20.70 -6.31 1.94
C LEU A 49 20.17 -6.45 0.50
N PRO A 50 21.08 -6.60 -0.50
CA PRO A 50 20.68 -6.74 -1.90
C PRO A 50 19.64 -7.85 -2.13
N ASP A 51 19.82 -9.02 -1.51
CA ASP A 51 18.89 -10.15 -1.65
C ASP A 51 17.53 -9.85 -1.04
N ALA A 52 17.46 -9.09 0.07
CA ALA A 52 16.21 -8.66 0.66
C ALA A 52 15.46 -7.68 -0.25
N PHE A 53 16.19 -6.77 -0.91
CA PHE A 53 15.62 -5.86 -1.89
C PHE A 53 15.08 -6.60 -3.13
N VAL A 54 15.83 -7.59 -3.64
CA VAL A 54 15.38 -8.43 -4.76
C VAL A 54 14.10 -9.19 -4.40
N ARG A 55 14.04 -9.82 -3.21
CA ARG A 55 12.83 -10.51 -2.74
C ARG A 55 11.65 -9.55 -2.65
N TYR A 56 11.86 -8.39 -2.05
CA TYR A 56 10.84 -7.35 -1.94
C TYR A 56 10.27 -6.95 -3.32
N LEU A 57 11.13 -6.63 -4.29
CA LEU A 57 10.67 -6.26 -5.64
C LEU A 57 9.89 -7.39 -6.32
N ARG A 58 10.27 -8.65 -6.11
CA ARG A 58 9.54 -9.79 -6.66
C ARG A 58 8.17 -9.95 -6.02
N TYR A 59 8.03 -9.68 -4.72
CA TYR A 59 6.75 -9.71 -4.03
C TYR A 59 5.85 -8.54 -4.46
N GLU A 60 6.43 -7.36 -4.61
CA GLU A 60 5.72 -6.18 -5.16
C GLU A 60 5.18 -6.44 -6.57
N HIS A 61 6.03 -6.99 -7.45
CA HIS A 61 5.60 -7.33 -8.81
C HIS A 61 4.43 -8.34 -8.81
N ALA A 62 4.48 -9.34 -7.94
CA ALA A 62 3.37 -10.28 -7.81
C ALA A 62 2.08 -9.60 -7.30
N PHE A 63 2.21 -8.61 -6.41
CA PHE A 63 1.07 -7.83 -5.89
C PHE A 63 0.40 -6.96 -6.95
N VAL A 64 1.11 -6.51 -7.99
CA VAL A 64 0.52 -5.68 -9.07
C VAL A 64 -0.73 -6.32 -9.68
N ARG A 65 -0.74 -7.66 -9.85
CA ARG A 65 -1.92 -8.38 -10.35
C ARG A 65 -3.14 -8.18 -9.44
N SER A 66 -2.93 -8.30 -8.14
CA SER A 66 -3.98 -8.06 -7.14
C SER A 66 -4.41 -6.59 -7.13
N ALA A 67 -3.46 -5.65 -7.25
CA ALA A 67 -3.75 -4.23 -7.34
C ALA A 67 -4.64 -3.90 -8.56
N VAL A 68 -4.34 -4.48 -9.72
CA VAL A 68 -5.18 -4.32 -10.93
C VAL A 68 -6.61 -4.80 -10.67
N GLU A 69 -6.80 -5.96 -10.04
CA GLU A 69 -8.14 -6.47 -9.73
C GLU A 69 -8.86 -5.57 -8.72
N ILE A 70 -8.16 -5.11 -7.67
CA ILE A 70 -8.72 -4.23 -6.64
C ILE A 70 -9.22 -2.91 -7.25
N PHE A 71 -8.39 -2.25 -8.07
CA PHE A 71 -8.77 -0.99 -8.71
C PHE A 71 -9.81 -1.17 -9.82
N ALA A 72 -9.85 -2.32 -10.50
CA ALA A 72 -10.94 -2.65 -11.43
C ALA A 72 -12.28 -2.79 -10.69
N ARG A 73 -12.30 -3.37 -9.49
CA ARG A 73 -13.50 -3.41 -8.63
C ARG A 73 -13.90 -2.02 -8.15
N ALA A 74 -12.92 -1.20 -7.74
CA ALA A 74 -13.18 0.20 -7.40
C ALA A 74 -13.77 0.98 -8.58
N LEU A 75 -13.27 0.78 -9.81
CA LEU A 75 -13.82 1.37 -11.03
C LEU A 75 -15.29 1.02 -11.24
N ILE A 76 -15.68 -0.25 -11.05
CA ILE A 76 -17.08 -0.69 -11.20
C ILE A 76 -17.98 0.03 -10.19
N LEU A 77 -17.51 0.22 -8.96
CA LEU A 77 -18.26 0.82 -7.85
C LEU A 77 -18.15 2.35 -7.79
N ALA A 78 -17.27 2.94 -8.59
CA ALA A 78 -17.00 4.37 -8.58
C ALA A 78 -18.29 5.20 -8.82
N PRO A 79 -18.64 6.14 -7.90
CA PRO A 79 -19.94 6.81 -7.92
C PRO A 79 -20.08 7.86 -9.02
N THR A 80 -18.97 8.45 -9.49
CA THR A 80 -19.01 9.51 -10.50
C THR A 80 -18.16 9.15 -11.73
N VAL A 81 -18.38 9.87 -12.83
CA VAL A 81 -17.55 9.74 -14.05
C VAL A 81 -16.10 10.15 -13.76
N ASP A 82 -15.88 11.17 -12.94
CA ASP A 82 -14.53 11.62 -12.57
C ASP A 82 -13.80 10.58 -11.75
N ASP A 83 -14.48 9.91 -10.81
CA ASP A 83 -13.91 8.78 -10.06
C ASP A 83 -13.52 7.64 -11.01
N ARG A 84 -14.38 7.32 -11.98
CA ARG A 84 -14.09 6.28 -12.98
C ARG A 84 -12.90 6.65 -13.85
N ALA A 85 -12.82 7.89 -14.31
CA ALA A 85 -11.70 8.38 -15.10
C ALA A 85 -10.38 8.26 -14.32
N HIS A 86 -10.39 8.58 -13.02
CA HIS A 86 -9.22 8.42 -12.17
C HIS A 86 -8.84 6.94 -12.00
N MET A 87 -9.79 6.05 -11.75
CA MET A 87 -9.51 4.60 -11.63
C MET A 87 -8.94 4.04 -12.95
N VAL A 88 -9.40 4.50 -14.12
CA VAL A 88 -8.81 4.12 -15.40
C VAL A 88 -7.37 4.57 -15.51
N ALA A 89 -7.05 5.80 -15.09
CA ALA A 89 -5.67 6.29 -15.09
C ALA A 89 -4.76 5.47 -14.18
N VAL A 90 -5.22 5.11 -12.96
CA VAL A 90 -4.50 4.22 -12.05
C VAL A 90 -4.23 2.86 -12.69
N LEU A 91 -5.25 2.24 -13.29
CA LEU A 91 -5.10 0.95 -13.99
C LEU A 91 -4.11 1.03 -15.16
N GLN A 92 -4.12 2.11 -15.94
CA GLN A 92 -3.14 2.33 -17.00
C GLN A 92 -1.70 2.43 -16.46
N GLY A 93 -1.51 3.13 -15.33
CA GLY A 93 -0.21 3.18 -14.64
C GLY A 93 0.28 1.81 -14.20
N LEU A 94 -0.61 1.01 -13.60
CA LEU A 94 -0.28 -0.34 -13.11
C LEU A 94 0.14 -1.30 -14.25
N VAL A 95 -0.65 -1.37 -15.32
CA VAL A 95 -0.39 -2.31 -16.44
C VAL A 95 0.63 -1.78 -17.45
N GLY A 96 0.97 -0.51 -17.39
CA GLY A 96 1.94 0.14 -18.28
C GLY A 96 3.26 0.45 -17.58
N GLU A 97 3.33 1.61 -16.94
CA GLU A 97 4.60 2.13 -16.39
C GLU A 97 5.17 1.23 -15.30
N GLN A 98 4.35 0.77 -14.36
CA GLN A 98 4.80 -0.06 -13.25
C GLN A 98 5.22 -1.46 -13.71
N GLU A 99 4.44 -2.09 -14.59
CA GLU A 99 4.82 -3.39 -15.16
C GLU A 99 6.14 -3.29 -15.94
N ASN A 100 6.30 -2.25 -16.78
CA ASN A 100 7.54 -1.99 -17.51
C ASN A 100 8.75 -1.75 -16.59
N TYR A 101 8.54 -1.07 -15.46
CA TYR A 101 9.58 -0.89 -14.46
C TYR A 101 10.10 -2.24 -13.95
N PHE A 102 9.22 -3.13 -13.53
CA PHE A 102 9.61 -4.44 -13.00
C PHE A 102 10.32 -5.29 -14.05
N GLN A 103 9.77 -5.37 -15.27
CA GLN A 103 10.38 -6.13 -16.37
C GLN A 103 11.79 -5.64 -16.71
N ASN A 104 11.96 -4.33 -16.85
CA ASN A 104 13.26 -3.74 -17.12
C ASN A 104 14.24 -3.97 -15.96
N ARG A 105 13.75 -3.83 -14.73
CA ARG A 105 14.59 -4.00 -13.54
C ARG A 105 15.08 -5.44 -13.40
N PHE A 106 14.18 -6.42 -13.54
CA PHE A 106 14.58 -7.83 -13.46
C PHE A 106 15.50 -8.26 -14.62
N THR A 107 15.23 -7.78 -15.81
CA THR A 107 16.13 -8.01 -16.97
C THR A 107 17.54 -7.50 -16.69
N THR A 108 17.65 -6.28 -16.14
CA THR A 108 18.95 -5.69 -15.76
C THR A 108 19.67 -6.49 -14.66
N MET A 109 18.90 -7.13 -13.77
CA MET A 109 19.44 -7.99 -12.71
C MET A 109 19.72 -9.42 -13.16
N GLY A 110 19.43 -9.79 -14.42
CA GLY A 110 19.54 -11.16 -14.92
C GLY A 110 18.50 -12.12 -14.29
N LEU A 111 17.37 -11.60 -13.85
CA LEU A 111 16.30 -12.36 -13.21
C LEU A 111 15.13 -12.57 -14.18
N PRO A 112 14.34 -13.64 -13.99
CA PRO A 112 13.11 -13.85 -14.76
C PRO A 112 12.17 -12.65 -14.59
N PRO A 113 11.67 -12.07 -15.72
CA PRO A 113 10.78 -10.91 -15.66
C PRO A 113 9.33 -11.23 -15.26
N GLN A 114 8.97 -12.53 -15.22
CA GLN A 114 7.62 -12.95 -14.85
C GLN A 114 7.38 -12.77 -13.35
N PRO A 115 6.17 -12.34 -12.93
CA PRO A 115 5.82 -12.29 -11.51
C PRO A 115 5.83 -13.68 -10.89
N LEU A 116 6.09 -13.74 -9.59
CA LEU A 116 5.97 -14.98 -8.83
C LEU A 116 4.50 -15.46 -8.81
N SER A 117 4.33 -16.77 -8.90
CA SER A 117 3.03 -17.39 -8.60
C SER A 117 2.75 -17.35 -7.10
N GLU A 118 1.48 -17.52 -6.72
CA GLU A 118 1.07 -17.58 -5.31
C GLU A 118 1.82 -18.64 -4.50
N ARG A 119 2.17 -19.77 -5.13
CA ARG A 119 2.93 -20.88 -4.48
C ARG A 119 4.39 -20.52 -4.18
N GLU A 120 4.92 -19.52 -4.85
CA GLU A 120 6.30 -19.06 -4.67
C GLU A 120 6.40 -17.89 -3.68
N LEU A 121 5.26 -17.32 -3.29
CA LEU A 121 5.21 -16.23 -2.32
C LEU A 121 5.28 -16.78 -0.89
N PRO A 122 6.02 -16.13 0.02
CA PRO A 122 5.92 -16.43 1.43
C PRO A 122 4.54 -16.01 1.97
N ASP A 123 4.09 -16.67 3.04
CA ASP A 123 2.75 -16.48 3.62
C ASP A 123 2.40 -15.01 3.87
N ARG A 124 3.37 -14.21 4.33
CA ARG A 124 3.14 -12.79 4.62
C ARG A 124 2.95 -11.94 3.35
N ALA A 125 3.65 -12.26 2.26
CA ALA A 125 3.45 -11.58 0.99
C ALA A 125 2.11 -12.00 0.35
N LEU A 126 1.77 -13.28 0.40
CA LEU A 126 0.49 -13.79 -0.07
C LEU A 126 -0.67 -13.19 0.73
N ALA A 127 -0.53 -13.06 2.06
CA ALA A 127 -1.56 -12.48 2.93
C ALA A 127 -1.93 -11.04 2.55
N LEU A 128 -0.99 -10.23 2.03
CA LEU A 128 -1.30 -8.88 1.52
C LEU A 128 -2.26 -8.98 0.34
N SER A 129 -1.95 -9.79 -0.67
CA SER A 129 -2.80 -9.99 -1.85
C SER A 129 -4.19 -10.51 -1.47
N GLU A 130 -4.26 -11.59 -0.71
CA GLU A 130 -5.53 -12.20 -0.28
C GLU A 130 -6.36 -11.25 0.59
N GLY A 131 -5.71 -10.56 1.52
CA GLY A 131 -6.36 -9.62 2.44
C GLY A 131 -6.93 -8.40 1.74
N ALA A 132 -6.21 -7.82 0.79
CA ALA A 132 -6.66 -6.68 -0.01
C ALA A 132 -7.76 -7.07 -1.00
N LEU A 133 -7.63 -8.22 -1.67
CA LEU A 133 -8.68 -8.79 -2.54
C LEU A 133 -9.96 -9.10 -1.75
N ALA A 134 -9.84 -9.62 -0.52
CA ALA A 134 -11.00 -9.88 0.33
C ALA A 134 -11.76 -8.59 0.74
N ILE A 135 -11.03 -7.47 0.92
CA ILE A 135 -11.65 -6.15 1.13
C ILE A 135 -12.38 -5.74 -0.16
N ALA A 136 -11.71 -5.82 -1.31
CA ALA A 136 -12.28 -5.40 -2.59
C ALA A 136 -13.48 -6.24 -3.03
N ALA A 137 -13.50 -7.54 -2.70
CA ALA A 137 -14.59 -8.45 -3.06
C ALA A 137 -15.92 -8.12 -2.39
N ARG A 138 -15.90 -7.48 -1.23
CA ARG A 138 -17.09 -7.27 -0.38
C ARG A 138 -17.33 -5.80 -0.04
N GLY A 139 -16.31 -4.95 -0.22
CA GLY A 139 -16.34 -3.56 0.15
C GLY A 139 -17.10 -2.69 -0.83
N THR A 140 -17.54 -1.53 -0.36
CA THR A 140 -18.01 -0.42 -1.19
C THR A 140 -16.81 0.33 -1.78
N PHE A 141 -17.07 1.31 -2.64
CA PHE A 141 -16.01 2.17 -3.17
C PHE A 141 -15.20 2.83 -2.05
N GLU A 142 -15.86 3.39 -1.05
CA GLU A 142 -15.22 4.09 0.08
C GLU A 142 -14.38 3.14 0.94
N GLU A 143 -14.84 1.92 1.16
CA GLU A 143 -14.13 0.88 1.92
C GLU A 143 -12.86 0.42 1.19
N ILE A 144 -12.94 0.21 -0.14
CA ILE A 144 -11.80 -0.15 -0.98
C ILE A 144 -10.81 1.02 -1.00
N MET A 145 -11.28 2.22 -1.28
CA MET A 145 -10.42 3.40 -1.35
C MET A 145 -9.78 3.74 0.01
N SER A 146 -10.46 3.50 1.13
CA SER A 146 -9.85 3.66 2.45
C SER A 146 -8.70 2.68 2.69
N ALA A 147 -8.82 1.44 2.25
CA ALA A 147 -7.75 0.45 2.33
C ALA A 147 -6.57 0.82 1.42
N MET A 148 -6.84 1.17 0.15
CA MET A 148 -5.78 1.55 -0.79
C MET A 148 -5.09 2.85 -0.38
N LEU A 149 -5.84 3.83 0.17
CA LEU A 149 -5.25 5.04 0.73
C LEU A 149 -4.25 4.72 1.85
N ALA A 150 -4.52 3.72 2.70
CA ALA A 150 -3.58 3.33 3.74
C ALA A 150 -2.22 2.89 3.14
N ALA A 151 -2.25 2.06 2.09
CA ALA A 151 -1.05 1.59 1.39
C ALA A 151 -0.32 2.76 0.69
N GLU A 152 -1.00 3.48 -0.18
CA GLU A 152 -0.38 4.54 -0.99
C GLU A 152 0.16 5.69 -0.13
N TRP A 153 -0.61 6.13 0.87
CA TRP A 153 -0.18 7.23 1.73
C TRP A 153 1.00 6.85 2.60
N MET A 154 1.05 5.64 3.18
CA MET A 154 2.21 5.23 3.95
C MET A 154 3.47 5.11 3.10
N TYR A 155 3.34 4.62 1.82
CA TYR A 155 4.46 4.63 0.87
C TYR A 155 4.97 6.04 0.59
N HIS A 156 4.07 6.97 0.28
CA HIS A 156 4.44 8.36 0.06
C HIS A 156 5.15 9.00 1.28
N ASP A 157 4.63 8.72 2.48
CA ASP A 157 5.14 9.28 3.73
C ASP A 157 6.57 8.80 4.03
N TRP A 158 6.78 7.48 4.06
CA TRP A 158 8.10 6.96 4.38
C TRP A 158 9.11 7.17 3.25
N CYS A 159 8.68 7.11 1.97
CA CYS A 159 9.55 7.41 0.84
C CYS A 159 9.98 8.88 0.83
N THR A 160 9.10 9.82 1.19
CA THR A 160 9.45 11.23 1.33
C THR A 160 10.54 11.43 2.40
N ALA A 161 10.38 10.79 3.56
CA ALA A 161 11.40 10.85 4.61
C ALA A 161 12.73 10.18 4.19
N ALA A 162 12.64 9.02 3.51
CA ALA A 162 13.82 8.32 3.01
C ALA A 162 14.53 9.08 1.89
N HIS A 163 13.81 9.73 0.98
CA HIS A 163 14.37 10.55 -0.08
C HIS A 163 15.19 11.73 0.47
N ALA A 164 14.72 12.35 1.54
CA ALA A 164 15.45 13.41 2.23
C ALA A 164 16.77 12.93 2.84
N ALA A 165 16.89 11.65 3.19
CA ALA A 165 18.12 11.03 3.68
C ALA A 165 19.16 10.75 2.58
N ARG A 166 18.76 10.85 1.30
CA ARG A 166 19.62 10.66 0.10
C ARG A 166 20.34 9.31 0.09
N PRO A 167 19.64 8.17 0.07
CA PRO A 167 20.28 6.87 -0.03
C PRO A 167 21.05 6.75 -1.33
N ARG A 168 22.16 6.00 -1.28
CA ARG A 168 23.14 5.90 -2.40
C ARG A 168 23.02 4.58 -3.17
N LEU A 169 22.42 3.55 -2.58
CA LEU A 169 22.16 2.30 -3.29
C LEU A 169 21.16 2.52 -4.42
N ALA A 170 21.58 2.32 -5.66
CA ALA A 170 20.84 2.71 -6.87
C ALA A 170 19.42 2.12 -6.90
N GLY A 171 19.23 0.83 -6.57
CA GLY A 171 17.92 0.20 -6.58
C GLY A 171 16.95 0.80 -5.56
N PRO A 172 17.30 0.83 -4.26
CA PRO A 172 16.52 1.52 -3.23
C PRO A 172 16.24 2.99 -3.55
N ALA A 173 17.24 3.74 -4.01
CA ALA A 173 17.07 5.17 -4.33
C ALA A 173 16.08 5.38 -5.48
N GLU A 174 16.13 4.55 -6.53
CA GLU A 174 15.19 4.58 -7.65
C GLU A 174 13.75 4.25 -7.19
N TRP A 175 13.58 3.19 -6.39
CA TRP A 175 12.28 2.81 -5.84
C TRP A 175 11.67 3.95 -5.00
N ILE A 176 12.45 4.56 -4.12
CA ILE A 176 12.04 5.71 -3.32
C ILE A 176 11.64 6.87 -4.23
N ALA A 177 12.44 7.16 -5.27
CA ALA A 177 12.16 8.26 -6.20
C ALA A 177 10.84 8.11 -6.94
N LEU A 178 10.44 6.87 -7.30
CA LEU A 178 9.14 6.60 -7.93
C LEU A 178 7.97 7.00 -7.01
N HIS A 179 8.08 6.73 -5.70
CA HIS A 179 7.01 6.99 -4.72
C HIS A 179 6.98 8.44 -4.17
N VAL A 180 7.92 9.28 -4.59
CA VAL A 180 7.89 10.73 -4.35
C VAL A 180 7.72 11.53 -5.65
N ALA A 181 7.61 10.85 -6.79
CA ALA A 181 7.35 11.48 -8.08
C ALA A 181 5.99 12.22 -8.09
N PRO A 182 5.87 13.33 -8.82
CA PRO A 182 4.64 14.12 -8.83
C PRO A 182 3.39 13.31 -9.12
N GLY A 183 3.42 12.36 -10.07
CA GLY A 183 2.28 11.51 -10.40
C GLY A 183 1.77 10.68 -9.22
N PHE A 184 2.66 10.06 -8.45
CA PHE A 184 2.27 9.29 -7.26
C PHE A 184 1.78 10.22 -6.13
N ALA A 185 2.44 11.35 -5.92
CA ALA A 185 2.01 12.35 -4.94
C ALA A 185 0.60 12.89 -5.26
N ASP A 186 0.31 13.17 -6.53
CA ASP A 186 -1.00 13.62 -7.01
C ASP A 186 -2.08 12.55 -6.82
N GLN A 187 -1.76 11.27 -7.03
CA GLN A 187 -2.66 10.14 -6.79
C GLN A 187 -3.03 10.04 -5.29
N VAL A 188 -2.05 10.09 -4.40
CA VAL A 188 -2.28 10.09 -2.95
C VAL A 188 -3.12 11.30 -2.53
N ALA A 189 -2.78 12.49 -3.04
CA ALA A 189 -3.53 13.71 -2.75
C ALA A 189 -4.98 13.64 -3.25
N TRP A 190 -5.21 13.05 -4.44
CA TRP A 190 -6.56 12.81 -4.95
C TRP A 190 -7.33 11.87 -4.04
N ALA A 191 -6.75 10.72 -3.67
CA ALA A 191 -7.39 9.74 -2.81
C ALA A 191 -7.78 10.33 -1.45
N LYS A 192 -6.89 11.14 -0.85
CA LYS A 192 -7.18 11.86 0.40
C LYS A 192 -8.38 12.81 0.24
N ARG A 193 -8.35 13.69 -0.77
CA ARG A 193 -9.46 14.61 -1.03
C ARG A 193 -10.77 13.88 -1.27
N ARG A 194 -10.72 12.76 -1.99
CA ARG A 194 -11.92 11.99 -2.31
C ARG A 194 -12.52 11.33 -1.08
N ILE A 195 -11.72 10.72 -0.24
CA ILE A 195 -12.14 10.11 1.02
C ILE A 195 -12.62 11.18 2.01
N ASP A 196 -12.00 12.34 2.07
CA ASP A 196 -12.47 13.47 2.88
C ASP A 196 -13.83 14.01 2.42
N ALA A 197 -14.12 13.95 1.12
CA ALA A 197 -15.42 14.37 0.58
C ALA A 197 -16.52 13.34 0.83
N LEU A 198 -16.23 12.04 0.76
CA LEU A 198 -17.21 10.97 0.87
C LEU A 198 -17.47 10.57 2.34
N GLY A 199 -16.42 10.44 3.14
CA GLY A 199 -16.46 9.88 4.49
C GLY A 199 -17.46 10.54 5.43
N PRO A 200 -17.59 11.88 5.47
CA PRO A 200 -18.54 12.56 6.36
C PRO A 200 -20.01 12.25 6.08
N SER A 201 -20.37 11.81 4.87
CA SER A 201 -21.76 11.49 4.48
C SER A 201 -22.15 10.05 4.80
N LEU A 202 -21.20 9.20 5.16
CA LEU A 202 -21.41 7.81 5.52
C LEU A 202 -22.04 7.71 6.94
N ASP A 203 -22.84 6.69 7.17
CA ASP A 203 -23.29 6.37 8.53
C ASP A 203 -22.11 5.87 9.40
N SER A 204 -22.29 5.88 10.71
CA SER A 204 -21.22 5.54 11.65
C SER A 204 -20.71 4.10 11.52
N ALA A 205 -21.57 3.17 11.13
CA ALA A 205 -21.17 1.77 10.92
C ALA A 205 -20.30 1.65 9.65
N HIS A 206 -20.63 2.37 8.58
CA HIS A 206 -19.84 2.41 7.37
C HIS A 206 -18.48 3.11 7.60
N GLN A 207 -18.49 4.25 8.33
CA GLN A 207 -17.25 4.93 8.74
C GLN A 207 -16.33 3.98 9.53
N ALA A 208 -16.89 3.20 10.46
CA ALA A 208 -16.13 2.21 11.22
C ALA A 208 -15.51 1.14 10.32
N ARG A 209 -16.24 0.62 9.30
CA ARG A 209 -15.68 -0.34 8.34
C ARG A 209 -14.56 0.26 7.51
N CYS A 210 -14.66 1.53 7.10
CA CYS A 210 -13.54 2.23 6.45
C CYS A 210 -12.29 2.28 7.35
N ALA A 211 -12.46 2.61 8.64
CA ALA A 211 -11.36 2.64 9.59
C ALA A 211 -10.75 1.26 9.85
N ASP A 212 -11.58 0.22 9.96
CA ASP A 212 -11.14 -1.16 10.12
C ASP A 212 -10.34 -1.65 8.90
N ASN A 213 -10.79 -1.31 7.68
CA ASN A 213 -10.10 -1.68 6.43
C ASN A 213 -8.77 -0.91 6.28
N PHE A 214 -8.73 0.37 6.64
CA PHE A 214 -7.49 1.16 6.69
C PHE A 214 -6.47 0.52 7.66
N ALA A 215 -6.90 0.21 8.88
CA ALA A 215 -6.05 -0.43 9.87
C ALA A 215 -5.64 -1.86 9.48
N ARG A 216 -6.53 -2.61 8.82
CA ARG A 216 -6.25 -3.94 8.30
C ARG A 216 -5.17 -3.90 7.21
N MET A 217 -5.28 -2.96 6.28
CA MET A 217 -4.25 -2.78 5.24
C MET A 217 -2.89 -2.49 5.85
N LEU A 218 -2.79 -1.59 6.84
CA LEU A 218 -1.51 -1.33 7.52
C LEU A 218 -0.90 -2.58 8.17
N ARG A 219 -1.73 -3.48 8.77
CA ARG A 219 -1.22 -4.74 9.33
C ARG A 219 -0.66 -5.66 8.24
N LEU A 220 -1.34 -5.74 7.11
CA LEU A 220 -0.92 -6.53 5.96
C LEU A 220 0.40 -5.99 5.39
N GLU A 221 0.52 -4.68 5.26
CA GLU A 221 1.73 -4.00 4.80
C GLU A 221 2.91 -4.21 5.76
N ILE A 222 2.70 -4.14 7.08
CA ILE A 222 3.75 -4.46 8.06
C ILE A 222 4.25 -5.90 7.84
N GLY A 223 3.35 -6.86 7.70
CA GLY A 223 3.72 -8.25 7.43
C GLY A 223 4.46 -8.40 6.09
N PHE A 224 3.99 -7.72 5.06
CA PHE A 224 4.62 -7.73 3.74
C PHE A 224 6.05 -7.17 3.77
N HIS A 225 6.29 -6.11 4.51
CA HIS A 225 7.63 -5.54 4.69
C HIS A 225 8.55 -6.37 5.61
N ASP A 226 8.00 -7.25 6.44
CA ASP A 226 8.78 -8.27 7.16
C ASP A 226 9.24 -9.41 6.25
N ALA A 227 8.42 -9.82 5.27
CA ALA A 227 8.66 -10.99 4.43
C ALA A 227 10.05 -11.03 3.77
N PRO A 228 10.64 -9.94 3.27
CA PRO A 228 11.97 -9.94 2.67
C PRO A 228 13.11 -10.37 3.61
N TYR A 229 12.89 -10.30 4.93
CA TYR A 229 13.88 -10.70 5.93
C TYR A 229 13.76 -12.16 6.37
N GLU A 230 12.67 -12.81 6.02
CA GLU A 230 12.48 -14.22 6.33
C GLU A 230 13.44 -15.06 5.44
N SER A 231 14.25 -15.89 6.08
CA SER A 231 15.03 -16.88 5.36
C SER A 231 14.05 -17.81 4.65
N SER A 232 14.24 -18.08 3.37
CA SER A 232 13.55 -19.19 2.71
C SER A 232 13.86 -20.44 3.52
N GLY A 233 12.91 -20.85 4.38
CA GLY A 233 13.06 -22.05 5.17
C GLY A 233 13.36 -23.19 4.20
N SER A 234 14.56 -23.77 4.28
CA SER A 234 14.84 -25.06 3.68
C SER A 234 13.77 -26.01 4.23
N SER A 235 12.80 -26.37 3.40
CA SER A 235 11.99 -27.56 3.63
C SER A 235 12.97 -28.72 3.66
N GLY A 236 13.53 -28.97 4.85
CA GLY A 236 14.35 -30.12 5.13
C GLY A 236 13.47 -31.34 4.92
N THR A 237 13.58 -31.94 3.75
CA THR A 237 13.21 -33.31 3.53
C THR A 237 14.10 -34.13 4.46
N ALA A 238 13.58 -34.44 5.64
CA ALA A 238 14.16 -35.51 6.45
C ALA A 238 13.87 -36.82 5.68
N VAL A 239 14.96 -37.42 5.22
CA VAL A 239 14.99 -38.81 4.70
C VAL A 239 14.84 -39.75 5.86
#